data_d171df980009129067499dda13199de2
#
_entry.id   d171df980009129067499dda13199de2
#
_cell.length_a   1.000
_cell.length_b   1.000
_cell.length_c   1.000
_cell.angle_alpha   90.00
_cell.angle_beta   90.00
_cell.angle_gamma   90.00
#
_symmetry.space_group_name_H-M   'P 1'
#
loop_
_entity.id
_entity.type
_entity.pdbx_description
1 polymer ?
#
loop_
_entity_poly.entity_id
_entity_poly.type
_entity_poly.pdbx_seq_one_letter_code
_entity_poly.pdbx_strand_id
1 'polypeptide(L)'
;MFPLDNSIPLENNATVLGLNPYEAFRLVHEQLPLGPQQSAPIDSFPGWTMYRLIRPCPPAPSVLEPLSLPLPSDDVLRSQGAYWTPQFHFHLQSVPLLDYRLYHHFSASHNIGSFYAFFLVTRLLPGTGGARRSLMYADKEGQPRRAKVFTTGGDDAKGSLESRDVEWVDMEVGPMKRYLAKEFGFKW
;
A
#
# COMPACT_ATOMS: atom_id res chain seq x y z
N MET A 1 5.34 -5.64 4.85
CA MET A 1 6.22 -5.24 5.97
C MET A 1 7.52 -4.82 5.32
N PHE A 2 7.82 -3.52 5.28
CA PHE A 2 9.16 -3.10 4.88
C PHE A 2 10.13 -3.69 5.89
N PRO A 3 11.19 -4.38 5.49
CA PRO A 3 12.27 -4.58 6.41
C PRO A 3 12.77 -3.16 6.74
N LEU A 4 12.44 -2.68 7.93
CA LEU A 4 13.23 -1.66 8.58
C LEU A 4 14.55 -2.34 8.95
N ASP A 5 15.24 -2.78 7.91
CA ASP A 5 16.63 -3.14 8.03
C ASP A 5 17.35 -1.82 8.34
N ASN A 6 18.05 -1.79 9.45
CA ASN A 6 18.89 -0.66 9.87
C ASN A 6 19.96 -0.30 8.82
N SER A 7 19.99 -1.00 7.70
CA SER A 7 20.93 -0.79 6.59
C SER A 7 20.44 0.24 5.55
N ILE A 8 19.17 0.67 5.60
CA ILE A 8 18.73 1.76 4.72
C ILE A 8 19.00 3.06 5.46
N PRO A 9 20.02 3.83 5.05
CA PRO A 9 20.25 5.13 5.66
C PRO A 9 18.98 5.99 5.46
N LEU A 10 18.49 6.60 6.54
CA LEU A 10 17.44 7.61 6.48
C LEU A 10 18.03 8.88 5.85
N GLU A 11 18.44 8.77 4.60
CA GLU A 11 18.91 9.89 3.81
C GLU A 11 17.74 10.57 3.14
N ASN A 12 17.75 11.88 3.19
CA ASN A 12 16.73 12.67 2.49
C ASN A 12 16.80 12.38 0.99
N ASN A 13 15.67 12.06 0.38
CA ASN A 13 15.51 11.59 -1.00
C ASN A 13 16.07 10.19 -1.29
N ALA A 14 16.39 9.40 -0.28
CA ALA A 14 16.76 8.00 -0.51
C ALA A 14 15.63 7.27 -1.25
N THR A 15 15.99 6.66 -2.37
CA THR A 15 15.05 5.92 -3.22
C THR A 15 15.36 4.44 -3.18
N VAL A 16 14.34 3.63 -2.99
CA VAL A 16 14.43 2.17 -2.97
C VAL A 16 13.40 1.56 -3.92
N LEU A 17 13.74 0.41 -4.51
CA LEU A 17 12.77 -0.36 -5.26
C LEU A 17 11.86 -1.12 -4.30
N GLY A 18 10.60 -1.30 -4.71
CA GLY A 18 9.66 -2.15 -3.99
C GLY A 18 9.95 -3.63 -4.16
N LEU A 19 9.16 -4.47 -3.48
CA LEU A 19 9.16 -5.92 -3.72
C LEU A 19 8.71 -6.29 -5.14
N ASN A 20 7.99 -5.40 -5.76
CA ASN A 20 7.57 -5.45 -7.14
C ASN A 20 8.55 -4.61 -7.98
N PRO A 21 9.13 -5.14 -9.06
CA PRO A 21 10.11 -4.42 -9.88
C PRO A 21 9.54 -3.18 -10.59
N TYR A 22 8.24 -2.97 -10.54
CA TYR A 22 7.56 -1.81 -11.13
C TYR A 22 7.28 -0.69 -10.12
N GLU A 23 7.66 -0.88 -8.85
CA GLU A 23 7.43 0.08 -7.77
C GLU A 23 8.74 0.66 -7.26
N ALA A 24 8.72 1.96 -7.01
CA ALA A 24 9.78 2.64 -6.29
C ALA A 24 9.19 3.52 -5.19
N PHE A 25 9.93 3.64 -4.12
CA PHE A 25 9.58 4.47 -2.97
C PHE A 25 10.72 5.43 -2.66
N ARG A 26 10.35 6.60 -2.14
CA ARG A 26 11.29 7.64 -1.72
C ARG A 26 10.92 8.14 -0.35
N LEU A 27 11.92 8.36 0.51
CA LEU A 27 11.75 9.02 1.79
C LEU A 27 12.19 10.48 1.67
N VAL A 28 11.34 11.39 2.10
CA VAL A 28 11.62 12.84 2.12
C VAL A 28 11.39 13.36 3.53
N HIS A 29 12.38 14.09 4.06
CA HIS A 29 12.23 14.80 5.33
C HIS A 29 11.64 16.17 5.07
N GLU A 30 10.41 16.38 5.48
CA GLU A 30 9.64 17.59 5.17
C GLU A 30 8.51 17.86 6.17
N GLN A 31 7.86 18.98 6.05
CA GLN A 31 6.57 19.24 6.70
C GLN A 31 5.51 18.30 6.12
N LEU A 32 4.50 17.93 6.94
CA LEU A 32 3.41 17.09 6.47
C LEU A 32 2.83 17.64 5.15
N PRO A 33 2.87 16.86 4.05
CA PRO A 33 2.32 17.31 2.78
C PRO A 33 0.79 17.39 2.89
N LEU A 34 0.28 18.59 2.81
CA LEU A 34 -1.15 18.87 2.86
C LEU A 34 -1.72 18.89 1.46
N GLY A 35 -2.94 18.39 1.31
CA GLY A 35 -3.69 18.55 0.07
C GLY A 35 -3.98 20.03 -0.21
N PRO A 36 -4.31 20.38 -1.46
CA PRO A 36 -4.46 21.78 -1.91
C PRO A 36 -5.55 22.56 -1.16
N GLN A 37 -6.39 21.90 -0.38
CA GLN A 37 -7.48 22.51 0.39
C GLN A 37 -7.19 22.62 1.90
N GLN A 38 -6.03 22.16 2.36
CA GLN A 38 -5.69 22.15 3.77
C GLN A 38 -4.65 23.21 4.08
N SER A 39 -4.95 24.09 5.03
CA SER A 39 -3.96 24.99 5.60
C SER A 39 -3.00 24.20 6.49
N ALA A 40 -1.70 24.49 6.41
CA ALA A 40 -0.74 23.90 7.31
C ALA A 40 -1.10 24.23 8.76
N PRO A 41 -1.14 23.25 9.68
CA PRO A 41 -1.20 23.53 11.09
C PRO A 41 0.02 24.40 11.44
N ILE A 42 -0.20 25.45 12.23
CA ILE A 42 0.84 26.42 12.61
C ILE A 42 2.03 25.72 13.32
N ASP A 43 1.77 24.56 13.92
CA ASP A 43 2.73 23.78 14.71
C ASP A 43 3.06 22.40 14.10
N SER A 44 3.00 22.25 12.79
CA SER A 44 3.38 20.97 12.18
C SER A 44 4.89 20.76 12.26
N PHE A 45 5.30 19.70 12.96
CA PHE A 45 6.71 19.32 13.01
C PHE A 45 7.12 18.62 11.70
N PRO A 46 8.35 18.88 11.23
CA PRO A 46 8.86 18.13 10.08
C PRO A 46 9.02 16.65 10.45
N GLY A 47 8.74 15.79 9.51
CA GLY A 47 8.86 14.35 9.66
C GLY A 47 9.30 13.71 8.36
N TRP A 48 9.13 12.43 8.26
CA TRP A 48 9.47 11.66 7.06
C TRP A 48 8.21 11.31 6.31
N THR A 49 8.15 11.68 5.02
CA THR A 49 7.09 11.25 4.12
C THR A 49 7.61 10.14 3.22
N MET A 50 6.90 9.02 3.18
CA MET A 50 7.14 8.00 2.18
C MET A 50 6.30 8.28 0.95
N TYR A 51 6.96 8.49 -0.17
CA TYR A 51 6.35 8.63 -1.49
C TYR A 51 6.43 7.32 -2.26
N ARG A 52 5.42 7.07 -3.08
CA ARG A 52 5.40 6.00 -4.08
C ARG A 52 5.40 6.63 -5.47
N LEU A 53 6.25 6.10 -6.36
CA LEU A 53 6.26 6.49 -7.77
C LEU A 53 5.05 5.90 -8.48
N ILE A 54 4.24 6.76 -9.07
CA ILE A 54 3.15 6.38 -9.97
C ILE A 54 3.62 6.61 -11.40
N ARG A 55 3.54 5.59 -12.22
CA ARG A 55 3.84 5.67 -13.65
C ARG A 55 2.57 5.47 -14.46
N PRO A 56 2.33 6.24 -15.52
CA PRO A 56 1.23 5.99 -16.44
C PRO A 56 1.40 4.63 -17.10
N CYS A 57 0.30 3.96 -17.36
CA CYS A 57 0.32 2.78 -18.20
C CYS A 57 0.68 3.18 -19.63
N PRO A 58 1.70 2.58 -20.25
CA PRO A 58 1.97 2.83 -21.65
C PRO A 58 0.80 2.37 -22.53
N PRO A 59 0.54 3.04 -23.66
CA PRO A 59 -0.49 2.60 -24.58
C PRO A 59 -0.13 1.21 -25.13
N ALA A 60 -1.14 0.36 -25.34
CA ALA A 60 -0.92 -0.94 -25.96
C ALA A 60 -0.32 -0.76 -27.37
N PRO A 61 0.61 -1.62 -27.82
CA PRO A 61 1.04 -2.89 -27.21
C PRO A 61 2.23 -2.79 -26.22
N SER A 62 2.62 -1.58 -25.84
CA SER A 62 3.79 -1.37 -24.99
C SER A 62 3.59 -1.95 -23.58
N VAL A 63 4.64 -2.55 -23.05
CA VAL A 63 4.68 -3.13 -21.69
C VAL A 63 5.43 -2.17 -20.79
N LEU A 64 4.99 -2.04 -19.56
CA LEU A 64 5.70 -1.27 -18.56
C LEU A 64 7.02 -1.97 -18.23
N GLU A 65 8.15 -1.26 -18.40
CA GLU A 65 9.45 -1.82 -18.08
C GLU A 65 9.72 -1.85 -16.57
N PRO A 66 10.43 -2.88 -16.07
CA PRO A 66 10.91 -2.90 -14.69
C PRO A 66 11.77 -1.68 -14.39
N LEU A 67 11.70 -1.22 -13.15
CA LEU A 67 12.56 -0.14 -12.67
C LEU A 67 13.94 -0.67 -12.29
N SER A 68 14.96 0.16 -12.48
CA SER A 68 16.32 -0.06 -12.01
C SER A 68 16.84 1.19 -11.32
N LEU A 69 17.74 1.02 -10.35
CA LEU A 69 18.43 2.14 -9.71
C LEU A 69 19.79 2.40 -10.42
N PRO A 70 20.19 3.66 -10.54
CA PRO A 70 19.45 4.88 -10.14
C PRO A 70 18.28 5.16 -11.08
N LEU A 71 17.20 5.74 -10.50
CA LEU A 71 16.07 6.21 -11.31
C LEU A 71 16.48 7.40 -12.17
N PRO A 72 15.76 7.65 -13.29
CA PRO A 72 15.85 8.90 -14.01
C PRO A 72 15.56 10.11 -13.12
N SER A 73 16.02 11.28 -13.50
CA SER A 73 15.73 12.52 -12.78
C SER A 73 14.21 12.79 -12.75
N ASP A 74 13.75 13.54 -11.74
CA ASP A 74 12.33 13.86 -11.58
C ASP A 74 11.75 14.59 -12.80
N ASP A 75 12.56 15.39 -13.50
CA ASP A 75 12.11 16.08 -14.72
C ASP A 75 11.86 15.07 -15.86
N VAL A 76 12.73 14.09 -16.02
CA VAL A 76 12.54 13.00 -16.99
C VAL A 76 11.31 12.17 -16.62
N LEU A 77 11.15 11.81 -15.35
CA LEU A 77 9.96 11.08 -14.88
C LEU A 77 8.68 11.86 -15.16
N ARG A 78 8.65 13.17 -14.87
CA ARG A 78 7.49 14.02 -15.15
C ARG A 78 7.19 14.13 -16.65
N SER A 79 8.21 14.26 -17.49
CA SER A 79 8.00 14.31 -18.95
C SER A 79 7.36 13.03 -19.49
N GLN A 80 7.57 11.90 -18.79
CA GLN A 80 6.93 10.63 -19.05
C GLN A 80 5.57 10.45 -18.37
N GLY A 81 5.07 11.51 -17.70
CA GLY A 81 3.80 11.48 -16.98
C GLY A 81 3.86 10.75 -15.62
N ALA A 82 5.05 10.39 -15.15
CA ALA A 82 5.21 9.78 -13.84
C ALA A 82 5.25 10.86 -12.74
N TYR A 83 4.77 10.52 -11.55
CA TYR A 83 4.76 11.43 -10.41
C TYR A 83 4.85 10.70 -9.08
N TRP A 84 5.33 11.39 -8.05
CA TRP A 84 5.42 10.88 -6.70
C TRP A 84 4.14 11.19 -5.92
N THR A 85 3.58 10.18 -5.26
CA THR A 85 2.39 10.31 -4.41
C THR A 85 2.74 10.00 -2.97
N PRO A 86 2.42 10.88 -2.01
CA PRO A 86 2.62 10.58 -0.59
C PRO A 86 1.72 9.42 -0.17
N GLN A 87 2.28 8.49 0.57
CA GLN A 87 1.56 7.33 1.10
C GLN A 87 1.27 7.49 2.58
N PHE A 88 2.28 7.84 3.35
CA PHE A 88 2.15 8.18 4.77
C PHE A 88 3.31 9.06 5.23
N HIS A 89 3.05 9.79 6.29
CA HIS A 89 4.00 10.64 6.99
C HIS A 89 4.19 10.14 8.42
N PHE A 90 5.42 10.17 8.93
CA PHE A 90 5.73 9.68 10.27
C PHE A 90 6.87 10.46 10.91
N HIS A 91 6.94 10.42 12.23
CA HIS A 91 7.99 11.02 13.02
C HIS A 91 8.83 9.93 13.70
N LEU A 92 10.12 10.16 13.81
CA LEU A 92 11.05 9.28 14.55
C LEU A 92 11.06 9.64 16.04
N GLN A 93 9.90 9.64 16.66
CA GLN A 93 9.79 9.88 18.09
C GLN A 93 9.67 8.55 18.84
N SER A 94 10.36 8.45 19.96
CA SER A 94 10.15 7.35 20.88
C SER A 94 8.73 7.44 21.46
N VAL A 95 7.96 6.39 21.28
CA VAL A 95 6.66 6.27 21.91
C VAL A 95 6.80 5.43 23.17
N PRO A 96 6.43 5.94 24.35
CA PRO A 96 6.43 5.14 25.57
C PRO A 96 5.62 3.85 25.39
N LEU A 97 6.12 2.75 25.95
CA LEU A 97 5.48 1.43 25.79
C LEU A 97 4.01 1.43 26.22
N LEU A 98 3.67 2.23 27.24
CA LEU A 98 2.30 2.35 27.72
C LEU A 98 1.40 2.99 26.67
N ASP A 99 1.86 4.07 26.03
CA ASP A 99 1.12 4.77 24.99
C ASP A 99 0.94 3.88 23.74
N TYR A 100 2.01 3.15 23.38
CA TYR A 100 1.93 2.16 22.29
C TYR A 100 0.87 1.10 22.57
N ARG A 101 0.81 0.55 23.80
CA ARG A 101 -0.22 -0.43 24.20
C ARG A 101 -1.62 0.17 24.18
N LEU A 102 -1.77 1.42 24.60
CA LEU A 102 -3.03 2.14 24.58
C LEU A 102 -3.53 2.35 23.13
N TYR A 103 -2.66 2.83 22.24
CA TYR A 103 -2.98 3.01 20.82
C TYR A 103 -3.32 1.69 20.15
N HIS A 104 -2.57 0.63 20.44
CA HIS A 104 -2.86 -0.70 19.91
C HIS A 104 -4.22 -1.22 20.39
N HIS A 105 -4.50 -1.09 21.70
CA HIS A 105 -5.80 -1.47 22.27
C HIS A 105 -6.94 -0.67 21.64
N PHE A 106 -6.76 0.64 21.51
CA PHE A 106 -7.76 1.52 20.91
C PHE A 106 -8.04 1.12 19.45
N SER A 107 -6.99 0.92 18.64
CA SER A 107 -7.12 0.54 17.24
C SER A 107 -7.76 -0.84 17.04
N ALA A 108 -7.56 -1.76 17.99
CA ALA A 108 -8.10 -3.12 17.92
C ALA A 108 -9.51 -3.27 18.50
N SER A 109 -9.93 -2.37 19.40
CA SER A 109 -11.16 -2.54 20.19
C SER A 109 -12.25 -1.54 19.86
N HIS A 110 -11.92 -0.41 19.25
CA HIS A 110 -12.89 0.64 18.95
C HIS A 110 -13.34 0.57 17.48
N ASN A 111 -14.64 0.56 17.27
CA ASN A 111 -15.26 0.47 15.94
C ASN A 111 -15.08 1.74 15.05
N ILE A 112 -14.42 2.76 15.56
CA ILE A 112 -14.03 3.97 14.81
C ILE A 112 -12.71 3.82 14.04
N GLY A 113 -11.94 2.78 14.35
CA GLY A 113 -10.68 2.50 13.64
C GLY A 113 -10.95 1.72 12.35
N SER A 114 -10.25 2.07 11.28
CA SER A 114 -10.33 1.35 10.00
C SER A 114 -10.06 -0.15 10.14
N PHE A 115 -9.23 -0.55 11.12
CA PHE A 115 -8.87 -1.95 11.36
C PHE A 115 -9.98 -2.76 12.04
N TYR A 116 -10.93 -2.14 12.71
CA TYR A 116 -12.06 -2.82 13.32
C TYR A 116 -13.12 -3.22 12.28
N ALA A 117 -13.41 -2.33 11.35
CA ALA A 117 -14.45 -2.52 10.35
C ALA A 117 -13.95 -3.11 9.02
N PHE A 118 -12.66 -3.33 8.91
CA PHE A 118 -12.02 -3.65 7.65
C PHE A 118 -11.01 -4.78 7.78
N PHE A 119 -11.19 -5.81 7.00
CA PHE A 119 -10.25 -6.93 6.89
C PHE A 119 -9.68 -6.96 5.47
N LEU A 120 -8.36 -6.87 5.38
CA LEU A 120 -7.65 -6.92 4.10
C LEU A 120 -6.51 -7.93 4.15
N VAL A 121 -6.49 -8.82 3.19
CA VAL A 121 -5.35 -9.70 2.92
C VAL A 121 -4.93 -9.49 1.47
N THR A 122 -3.65 -9.32 1.26
CA THR A 122 -3.08 -9.16 -0.08
C THR A 122 -1.89 -10.08 -0.28
N ARG A 123 -1.84 -10.75 -1.43
CA ARG A 123 -0.74 -11.58 -1.87
C ARG A 123 -0.24 -11.11 -3.22
N LEU A 124 1.07 -11.00 -3.38
CA LEU A 124 1.70 -10.84 -4.69
C LEU A 124 1.63 -12.16 -5.45
N LEU A 125 1.28 -12.10 -6.72
CA LEU A 125 1.23 -13.25 -7.61
C LEU A 125 2.59 -13.38 -8.32
N PRO A 126 3.32 -14.49 -8.14
CA PRO A 126 4.59 -14.69 -8.82
C PRO A 126 4.45 -14.74 -10.34
N GLY A 127 5.42 -14.16 -11.06
CA GLY A 127 5.47 -14.24 -12.53
C GLY A 127 4.41 -13.43 -13.28
N THR A 128 3.72 -12.50 -12.60
CA THR A 128 2.61 -11.72 -13.19
C THR A 128 2.90 -10.22 -13.28
N GLY A 129 4.17 -9.81 -13.26
CA GLY A 129 4.53 -8.39 -13.31
C GLY A 129 4.01 -7.58 -12.13
N GLY A 130 3.84 -8.22 -10.96
CA GLY A 130 3.42 -7.56 -9.72
C GLY A 130 1.91 -7.48 -9.52
N ALA A 131 1.13 -8.33 -10.16
CA ALA A 131 -0.28 -8.47 -9.84
C ALA A 131 -0.48 -8.86 -8.37
N ARG A 132 -1.55 -8.35 -7.79
CA ARG A 132 -1.94 -8.58 -6.40
C ARG A 132 -3.31 -9.21 -6.34
N ARG A 133 -3.41 -10.35 -5.68
CA ARG A 133 -4.68 -10.94 -5.29
C ARG A 133 -5.04 -10.41 -3.92
N SER A 134 -6.16 -9.75 -3.80
CA SER A 134 -6.60 -9.11 -2.55
C SER A 134 -7.96 -9.66 -2.15
N LEU A 135 -8.12 -9.93 -0.85
CA LEU A 135 -9.40 -10.21 -0.22
C LEU A 135 -9.71 -9.04 0.71
N MET A 136 -10.86 -8.44 0.50
CA MET A 136 -11.32 -7.29 1.27
C MET A 136 -12.71 -7.53 1.81
N TYR A 137 -12.87 -7.32 3.10
CA TYR A 137 -14.15 -7.33 3.77
C TYR A 137 -14.35 -6.02 4.52
N ALA A 138 -15.50 -5.42 4.32
CA ALA A 138 -15.98 -4.31 5.12
C ALA A 138 -17.39 -4.66 5.58
N ASP A 139 -17.61 -4.62 6.89
CA ASP A 139 -18.94 -4.88 7.45
C ASP A 139 -19.90 -3.74 7.05
N LYS A 140 -21.02 -4.11 6.48
CA LYS A 140 -22.07 -3.17 6.10
C LYS A 140 -23.39 -3.70 6.63
N GLU A 141 -24.03 -2.89 7.45
CA GLU A 141 -25.33 -3.21 8.02
C GLU A 141 -26.34 -3.60 6.92
N GLY A 142 -27.06 -4.70 7.13
CA GLY A 142 -28.08 -5.20 6.20
C GLY A 142 -27.56 -5.92 4.95
N GLN A 143 -26.24 -6.11 4.79
CA GLN A 143 -25.68 -6.87 3.69
C GLN A 143 -25.16 -8.25 4.11
N PRO A 144 -25.16 -9.25 3.21
CA PRO A 144 -24.55 -10.54 3.50
C PRO A 144 -23.08 -10.38 3.84
N ARG A 145 -22.61 -11.10 4.86
CA ARG A 145 -21.20 -11.12 5.26
C ARG A 145 -20.34 -11.82 4.23
N ARG A 146 -19.95 -11.10 3.19
CA ARG A 146 -19.11 -11.59 2.10
C ARG A 146 -17.87 -10.74 1.91
N ALA A 147 -16.73 -11.39 1.75
CA ALA A 147 -15.50 -10.73 1.34
C ALA A 147 -15.43 -10.66 -0.19
N LYS A 148 -15.05 -9.50 -0.72
CA LYS A 148 -14.71 -9.32 -2.12
C LYS A 148 -13.27 -9.78 -2.34
N VAL A 149 -13.07 -10.68 -3.29
CA VAL A 149 -11.74 -11.08 -3.75
C VAL A 149 -11.55 -10.56 -5.17
N PHE A 150 -10.38 -10.00 -5.44
CA PHE A 150 -10.11 -9.38 -6.73
C PHE A 150 -8.60 -9.33 -7.00
N THR A 151 -8.25 -9.23 -8.27
CA THR A 151 -6.87 -9.05 -8.73
C THR A 151 -6.68 -7.62 -9.24
N THR A 152 -5.55 -7.00 -8.90
CA THR A 152 -5.16 -5.68 -9.40
C THR A 152 -3.72 -5.69 -9.87
N GLY A 153 -3.39 -4.81 -10.83
CA GLY A 153 -2.03 -4.67 -11.34
C GLY A 153 -1.56 -5.88 -12.16
N GLY A 154 -0.28 -5.93 -12.44
CA GLY A 154 0.38 -6.95 -13.25
C GLY A 154 0.43 -6.62 -14.73
N ASP A 155 1.16 -7.45 -15.49
CA ASP A 155 1.40 -7.24 -16.92
C ASP A 155 0.09 -7.24 -17.73
N ASP A 156 -0.85 -8.11 -17.38
CA ASP A 156 -2.16 -8.21 -18.06
C ASP A 156 -3.07 -7.00 -17.79
N ALA A 157 -2.84 -6.29 -16.70
CA ALA A 157 -3.62 -5.10 -16.35
C ALA A 157 -3.23 -3.87 -17.15
N LYS A 158 -2.14 -3.93 -17.94
CA LYS A 158 -1.61 -2.79 -18.70
C LYS A 158 -1.50 -1.51 -17.87
N GLY A 159 -1.17 -1.67 -16.56
CA GLY A 159 -1.10 -0.58 -15.58
C GLY A 159 -2.44 -0.12 -15.00
N SER A 160 -3.57 -0.67 -15.42
CA SER A 160 -4.85 -0.40 -14.80
C SER A 160 -4.89 -0.89 -13.36
N LEU A 161 -5.42 -0.06 -12.46
CA LEU A 161 -5.73 -0.42 -11.08
C LEU A 161 -7.14 -1.03 -10.95
N GLU A 162 -7.82 -1.26 -12.06
CA GLU A 162 -9.15 -1.86 -12.05
C GLU A 162 -9.12 -3.27 -11.46
N SER A 163 -10.15 -3.57 -10.70
CA SER A 163 -10.35 -4.89 -10.12
C SER A 163 -10.84 -5.85 -11.21
N ARG A 164 -10.13 -6.97 -11.36
CA ARG A 164 -10.51 -8.07 -12.25
C ARG A 164 -10.60 -9.37 -11.47
N ASP A 165 -11.11 -10.42 -12.09
CA ASP A 165 -11.32 -11.74 -11.45
C ASP A 165 -12.06 -11.61 -10.12
N VAL A 166 -13.13 -10.79 -10.12
CA VAL A 166 -13.89 -10.50 -8.91
C VAL A 166 -14.75 -11.70 -8.52
N GLU A 167 -14.58 -12.16 -7.30
CA GLU A 167 -15.40 -13.18 -6.68
C GLU A 167 -15.82 -12.79 -5.27
N TRP A 168 -16.85 -13.46 -4.74
CA TRP A 168 -17.36 -13.20 -3.40
C TRP A 168 -17.28 -14.47 -2.57
N VAL A 169 -16.70 -14.35 -1.39
CA VAL A 169 -16.49 -15.47 -0.46
C VAL A 169 -17.24 -15.20 0.83
N ASP A 170 -17.97 -16.19 1.31
CA ASP A 170 -18.71 -16.08 2.57
C ASP A 170 -17.76 -15.98 3.76
N MET A 171 -18.07 -15.09 4.69
CA MET A 171 -17.26 -14.81 5.88
C MET A 171 -17.46 -15.81 7.03
N GLU A 172 -18.00 -17.00 6.76
CA GLU A 172 -18.05 -18.09 7.74
C GLU A 172 -16.63 -18.62 8.02
N VAL A 173 -16.36 -18.94 9.28
CA VAL A 173 -15.01 -19.30 9.75
C VAL A 173 -14.42 -20.49 8.98
N GLY A 174 -15.21 -21.52 8.76
CA GLY A 174 -14.73 -22.75 8.08
C GLY A 174 -14.39 -22.52 6.61
N PRO A 175 -15.32 -22.02 5.80
CA PRO A 175 -15.09 -21.66 4.40
C PRO A 175 -13.96 -20.67 4.23
N MET A 176 -13.93 -19.62 5.04
CA MET A 176 -12.90 -18.57 4.97
C MET A 176 -11.49 -19.11 5.28
N LYS A 177 -11.34 -19.95 6.31
CA LYS A 177 -10.04 -20.60 6.59
C LYS A 177 -9.56 -21.43 5.42
N ARG A 178 -10.43 -22.25 4.82
CA ARG A 178 -10.07 -23.06 3.65
C ARG A 178 -9.66 -22.18 2.46
N TYR A 179 -10.40 -21.10 2.23
CA TYR A 179 -10.11 -20.16 1.15
C TYR A 179 -8.76 -19.48 1.37
N LEU A 180 -8.51 -18.95 2.56
CA LEU A 180 -7.25 -18.29 2.89
C LEU A 180 -6.05 -19.26 2.82
N ALA A 181 -6.22 -20.50 3.24
CA ALA A 181 -5.18 -21.52 3.10
C ALA A 181 -4.85 -21.79 1.62
N LYS A 182 -5.88 -21.97 0.80
CA LYS A 182 -5.73 -22.30 -0.63
C LYS A 182 -5.16 -21.12 -1.43
N GLU A 183 -5.77 -19.96 -1.32
CA GLU A 183 -5.47 -18.82 -2.22
C GLU A 183 -4.34 -17.92 -1.68
N PHE A 184 -4.19 -17.81 -0.37
CA PHE A 184 -3.22 -16.91 0.25
C PHE A 184 -2.09 -17.64 0.98
N GLY A 185 -2.15 -18.98 1.08
CA GLY A 185 -1.08 -19.78 1.66
C GLY A 185 -1.01 -19.75 3.18
N PHE A 186 -2.11 -19.39 3.87
CA PHE A 186 -2.17 -19.44 5.33
C PHE A 186 -2.08 -20.89 5.82
N LYS A 187 -1.33 -21.08 6.90
CA LYS A 187 -1.26 -22.34 7.64
C LYS A 187 -1.92 -22.11 9.01
N TRP A 188 -2.86 -22.98 9.36
CA TRP A 188 -3.62 -22.89 10.60
C TRP A 188 -3.17 -23.98 11.57
#